data_8c60b23a542c58e3b7b3201ed62b2220
#
_entry.id   8c60b23a542c58e3b7b3201ed62b2220
#
_cell.length_a   1.000
_cell.length_b   1.000
_cell.length_c   1.000
_cell.angle_alpha   90.00
_cell.angle_beta   90.00
_cell.angle_gamma   90.00
#
_symmetry.space_group_name_H-M   'P 1'
#
loop_
_entity.id
_entity.type
_entity.pdbx_description
1 polymer ?
#
loop_
_entity_poly.entity_id
_entity_poly.type
_entity_poly.pdbx_seq_one_letter_code
_entity_poly.pdbx_strand_id
1 'polypeptide(L)'
;MLEYSDMTDQPNQSSLNVLLVVGNRSAESTTRAVIQHLGRLLKEHGCTVDVFDYAQEDLPLFDVQTAFSGDVYASLKARVQKADAIVLGTPDYHGSMSSALKNFLDHFWKEFAGKLFGAIVGSYEKGLTVHDQIRTVMRQCYAWSLPYGVSFQEKADLEEGKVVSDGLKARLESMARDLQVYGSLLAAQRNDDLAGQEPGFLAHYRS
;
A
#
# COMPACT_ATOMS: atom_id res chain seq x y z
N MET A 1 -18.63 21.70 -36.04
CA MET A 1 -17.21 21.33 -35.94
C MET A 1 -16.73 21.97 -34.65
N LEU A 2 -16.74 21.23 -33.54
CA LEU A 2 -16.28 21.73 -32.25
C LEU A 2 -14.77 21.42 -32.16
N GLU A 3 -13.98 22.46 -32.10
CA GLU A 3 -12.53 22.38 -31.92
C GLU A 3 -12.23 21.80 -30.56
N TYR A 4 -11.56 20.64 -30.54
CA TYR A 4 -10.92 20.08 -29.36
C TYR A 4 -9.67 20.92 -29.10
N SER A 5 -9.80 21.93 -28.24
CA SER A 5 -8.64 22.68 -27.76
C SER A 5 -7.79 21.81 -26.87
N ASP A 6 -6.50 21.78 -27.16
CA ASP A 6 -5.37 21.13 -26.44
C ASP A 6 -5.48 21.30 -24.92
N MET A 7 -5.75 20.21 -24.21
CA MET A 7 -5.62 20.13 -22.76
C MET A 7 -4.22 19.61 -22.41
N THR A 8 -3.17 20.35 -22.78
CA THR A 8 -1.77 20.03 -22.43
C THR A 8 -1.19 20.92 -21.34
N ASP A 9 -2.01 21.41 -20.42
CA ASP A 9 -1.50 22.04 -19.19
C ASP A 9 -1.84 21.16 -17.99
N GLN A 10 -1.10 20.06 -17.86
CA GLN A 10 -1.10 19.27 -16.62
C GLN A 10 -0.25 20.05 -15.61
N PRO A 11 -0.81 20.51 -14.48
CA PRO A 11 0.00 21.11 -13.43
C PRO A 11 1.05 20.09 -12.99
N ASN A 12 2.25 20.58 -12.71
CA ASN A 12 3.40 19.84 -12.21
C ASN A 12 2.97 18.97 -11.00
N GLN A 13 2.45 17.76 -11.29
CA GLN A 13 1.98 16.85 -10.25
C GLN A 13 3.21 16.39 -9.47
N SER A 14 3.26 16.75 -8.19
CA SER A 14 4.24 16.18 -7.28
C SER A 14 4.21 14.65 -7.38
N SER A 15 5.39 14.02 -7.45
CA SER A 15 5.52 12.57 -7.52
C SER A 15 4.72 11.91 -6.40
N LEU A 16 3.86 10.93 -6.73
CA LEU A 16 3.08 10.18 -5.74
C LEU A 16 4.02 9.43 -4.79
N ASN A 17 3.85 9.61 -3.49
CA ASN A 17 4.61 8.88 -2.48
C ASN A 17 3.91 7.55 -2.16
N VAL A 18 4.57 6.43 -2.41
CA VAL A 18 4.04 5.09 -2.15
C VAL A 18 4.89 4.39 -1.08
N LEU A 19 4.25 3.98 0.02
CA LEU A 19 4.85 3.12 1.03
C LEU A 19 4.51 1.66 0.73
N LEU A 20 5.54 0.84 0.56
CA LEU A 20 5.43 -0.60 0.42
C LEU A 20 5.70 -1.26 1.78
N VAL A 21 4.81 -2.14 2.24
CA VAL A 21 4.93 -2.85 3.51
C VAL A 21 5.17 -4.33 3.26
N VAL A 22 6.32 -4.84 3.69
CA VAL A 22 6.64 -6.27 3.66
C VAL A 22 6.22 -6.90 4.99
N GLY A 23 5.00 -7.42 5.04
CA GLY A 23 4.43 -8.09 6.22
C GLY A 23 4.96 -9.51 6.41
N ASN A 24 6.28 -9.69 6.39
CA ASN A 24 6.94 -10.97 6.62
C ASN A 24 8.33 -10.74 7.25
N ARG A 25 8.63 -11.44 8.35
CA ARG A 25 9.91 -11.34 9.07
C ARG A 25 11.03 -12.24 8.49
N SER A 26 10.69 -13.19 7.61
CA SER A 26 11.70 -14.08 7.01
C SER A 26 12.64 -13.31 6.08
N ALA A 27 13.94 -13.55 6.19
CA ALA A 27 14.94 -13.01 5.28
C ALA A 27 14.74 -13.51 3.82
N GLU A 28 14.22 -14.71 3.65
CA GLU A 28 13.95 -15.38 2.36
C GLU A 28 12.49 -15.22 1.91
N SER A 29 11.87 -14.08 2.21
CA SER A 29 10.46 -13.86 1.93
C SER A 29 10.18 -13.67 0.44
N THR A 30 9.37 -14.55 -0.14
CA THR A 30 8.86 -14.39 -1.52
C THR A 30 7.93 -13.18 -1.66
N THR A 31 7.21 -12.83 -0.59
CA THR A 31 6.43 -11.58 -0.53
C THR A 31 7.33 -10.36 -0.76
N ARG A 32 8.53 -10.34 -0.15
CA ARG A 32 9.51 -9.26 -0.37
C ARG A 32 9.91 -9.15 -1.83
N ALA A 33 10.19 -10.27 -2.49
CA ALA A 33 10.60 -10.29 -3.90
C ALA A 33 9.52 -9.67 -4.81
N VAL A 34 8.25 -9.98 -4.57
CA VAL A 34 7.11 -9.43 -5.34
C VAL A 34 6.91 -7.94 -5.02
N ILE A 35 7.00 -7.55 -3.76
CA ILE A 35 6.92 -6.12 -3.34
C ILE A 35 8.07 -5.31 -3.96
N GLN A 36 9.29 -5.83 -3.99
CA GLN A 36 10.42 -5.15 -4.63
C GLN A 36 10.23 -5.04 -6.14
N HIS A 37 9.63 -6.06 -6.79
CA HIS A 37 9.30 -5.97 -8.21
C HIS A 37 8.29 -4.85 -8.48
N LEU A 38 7.20 -4.79 -7.70
CA LEU A 38 6.24 -3.69 -7.80
C LEU A 38 6.91 -2.33 -7.54
N GLY A 39 7.84 -2.26 -6.58
CA GLY A 39 8.56 -1.02 -6.28
C GLY A 39 9.38 -0.48 -7.47
N ARG A 40 9.95 -1.37 -8.31
CA ARG A 40 10.61 -0.95 -9.56
C ARG A 40 9.61 -0.38 -10.57
N LEU A 41 8.50 -1.09 -10.78
CA LEU A 41 7.44 -0.62 -11.69
C LEU A 41 6.89 0.75 -11.27
N LEU A 42 6.61 0.95 -9.98
CA LEU A 42 6.15 2.23 -9.46
C LEU A 42 7.15 3.37 -9.72
N LYS A 43 8.46 3.11 -9.59
CA LYS A 43 9.49 4.10 -9.95
C LYS A 43 9.51 4.40 -11.43
N GLU A 44 9.31 3.40 -12.29
CA GLU A 44 9.17 3.56 -13.74
C GLU A 44 7.94 4.40 -14.10
N HIS A 45 6.86 4.30 -13.31
CA HIS A 45 5.68 5.17 -13.38
C HIS A 45 5.85 6.54 -12.69
N GLY A 46 7.07 6.91 -12.28
CA GLY A 46 7.38 8.23 -11.71
C GLY A 46 7.00 8.40 -10.23
N CYS A 47 6.68 7.32 -9.51
CA CYS A 47 6.38 7.39 -8.09
C CYS A 47 7.65 7.45 -7.23
N THR A 48 7.57 8.14 -6.09
CA THR A 48 8.54 8.03 -5.00
C THR A 48 8.19 6.83 -4.12
N VAL A 49 9.09 5.85 -4.01
CA VAL A 49 8.85 4.59 -3.31
C VAL A 49 9.68 4.50 -2.05
N ASP A 50 9.01 4.23 -0.94
CA ASP A 50 9.61 3.87 0.34
C ASP A 50 9.20 2.44 0.73
N VAL A 51 10.02 1.71 1.49
CA VAL A 51 9.77 0.31 1.84
C VAL A 51 9.97 0.10 3.34
N PHE A 52 8.92 -0.29 4.04
CA PHE A 52 9.02 -0.84 5.39
C PHE A 52 9.11 -2.37 5.33
N ASP A 53 10.19 -2.91 5.84
CA ASP A 53 10.49 -4.35 5.80
C ASP A 53 10.82 -4.88 7.19
N TYR A 54 9.96 -5.74 7.73
CA TYR A 54 10.13 -6.35 9.03
C TYR A 54 11.43 -7.18 9.20
N ALA A 55 12.10 -7.59 8.14
CA ALA A 55 13.41 -8.22 8.24
C ALA A 55 14.54 -7.22 8.49
N GLN A 56 14.30 -5.94 8.28
CA GLN A 56 15.30 -4.86 8.43
C GLN A 56 14.98 -3.91 9.58
N GLU A 57 13.70 -3.75 9.89
CA GLU A 57 13.21 -2.80 10.89
C GLU A 57 12.30 -3.53 11.88
N ASP A 58 12.65 -3.55 13.14
CA ASP A 58 11.87 -4.26 14.16
C ASP A 58 10.85 -3.34 14.83
N LEU A 59 9.63 -3.31 14.28
CA LEU A 59 8.49 -2.69 14.94
C LEU A 59 8.03 -3.61 16.08
N PRO A 60 8.07 -3.16 17.35
CA PRO A 60 7.64 -3.97 18.51
C PRO A 60 6.22 -4.49 18.32
N LEU A 61 5.90 -5.58 19.02
CA LEU A 61 4.52 -6.08 19.04
C LEU A 61 3.61 -5.01 19.65
N PHE A 62 2.45 -4.82 19.01
CA PHE A 62 1.48 -3.83 19.45
C PHE A 62 1.02 -4.13 20.89
N ASP A 63 1.19 -3.12 21.73
CA ASP A 63 0.67 -3.04 23.09
C ASP A 63 0.14 -1.61 23.27
N VAL A 64 -1.12 -1.48 23.60
CA VAL A 64 -1.80 -0.17 23.70
C VAL A 64 -1.11 0.82 24.63
N GLN A 65 -0.35 0.35 25.62
CA GLN A 65 0.36 1.21 26.57
C GLN A 65 1.69 1.73 26.01
N THR A 66 2.34 0.99 25.14
CA THR A 66 3.72 1.28 24.68
C THR A 66 3.85 1.48 23.18
N ALA A 67 2.87 1.06 22.37
CA ALA A 67 2.94 1.02 20.91
C ALA A 67 3.26 2.37 20.24
N PHE A 68 2.85 3.47 20.87
CA PHE A 68 2.97 4.82 20.30
C PHE A 68 4.22 5.56 20.79
N SER A 69 5.22 4.84 21.29
CA SER A 69 6.49 5.37 21.77
C SER A 69 7.68 4.76 21.05
N GLY A 70 8.85 5.40 21.18
CA GLY A 70 10.11 4.92 20.60
C GLY A 70 10.39 5.39 19.17
N ASP A 71 11.68 5.34 18.81
CA ASP A 71 12.19 5.93 17.55
C ASP A 71 11.69 5.20 16.31
N VAL A 72 11.56 3.87 16.38
CA VAL A 72 11.05 3.05 15.25
C VAL A 72 9.62 3.43 14.92
N TYR A 73 8.74 3.53 15.92
CA TYR A 73 7.37 3.98 15.69
C TYR A 73 7.32 5.41 15.16
N ALA A 74 8.07 6.34 15.75
CA ALA A 74 8.07 7.75 15.33
C ALA A 74 8.53 7.90 13.88
N SER A 75 9.63 7.22 13.50
CA SER A 75 10.12 7.18 12.13
C SER A 75 9.09 6.59 11.16
N LEU A 76 8.52 5.43 11.49
CA LEU A 76 7.54 4.76 10.65
C LEU A 76 6.24 5.58 10.53
N LYS A 77 5.80 6.22 11.61
CA LYS A 77 4.65 7.12 11.57
C LYS A 77 4.85 8.27 10.58
N ALA A 78 6.01 8.91 10.57
CA ALA A 78 6.32 9.97 9.61
C ALA A 78 6.25 9.46 8.16
N ARG A 79 6.75 8.24 7.89
CA ARG A 79 6.68 7.59 6.58
C ARG A 79 5.23 7.28 6.17
N VAL A 80 4.43 6.72 7.09
CA VAL A 80 3.00 6.46 6.87
C VAL A 80 2.24 7.77 6.61
N GLN A 81 2.54 8.83 7.35
CA GLN A 81 1.91 10.14 7.14
C GLN A 81 2.26 10.74 5.77
N LYS A 82 3.53 10.63 5.35
CA LYS A 82 4.02 11.14 4.06
C LYS A 82 3.44 10.37 2.86
N ALA A 83 3.17 9.08 3.01
CA ALA A 83 2.66 8.25 1.93
C ALA A 83 1.27 8.71 1.47
N ASP A 84 1.06 8.79 0.17
CA ASP A 84 -0.23 9.04 -0.48
C ASP A 84 -0.96 7.73 -0.75
N ALA A 85 -0.22 6.68 -1.08
CA ALA A 85 -0.71 5.32 -1.24
C ALA A 85 0.15 4.32 -0.46
N ILE A 86 -0.45 3.18 -0.07
CA ILE A 86 0.23 2.14 0.70
C ILE A 86 -0.07 0.77 0.07
N VAL A 87 0.96 -0.05 -0.13
CA VAL A 87 0.77 -1.43 -0.59
C VAL A 87 1.14 -2.40 0.53
N LEU A 88 0.22 -3.28 0.85
CA LEU A 88 0.36 -4.27 1.91
C LEU A 88 0.70 -5.64 1.31
N GLY A 89 1.91 -6.12 1.55
CA GLY A 89 2.35 -7.46 1.16
C GLY A 89 2.30 -8.43 2.34
N THR A 90 1.68 -9.60 2.16
CA THR A 90 1.58 -10.62 3.21
C THR A 90 1.56 -12.03 2.62
N PRO A 91 2.16 -13.02 3.29
CA PRO A 91 1.79 -14.41 3.05
C PRO A 91 0.39 -14.69 3.59
N ASP A 92 -0.28 -15.68 3.00
CA ASP A 92 -1.49 -16.30 3.53
C ASP A 92 -1.09 -17.41 4.52
N TYR A 93 -1.34 -17.18 5.78
CA TYR A 93 -1.17 -18.18 6.84
C TYR A 93 -2.55 -18.59 7.38
N HIS A 94 -2.96 -19.81 7.02
CA HIS A 94 -4.24 -20.38 7.48
C HIS A 94 -5.48 -19.52 7.11
N GLY A 95 -5.48 -18.94 5.90
CA GLY A 95 -6.57 -18.09 5.43
C GLY A 95 -6.55 -16.68 6.04
N SER A 96 -5.42 -16.25 6.61
CA SER A 96 -5.28 -14.95 7.25
C SER A 96 -3.97 -14.25 6.89
N MET A 97 -3.95 -12.92 7.04
CA MET A 97 -2.72 -12.15 6.94
C MET A 97 -1.73 -12.55 8.04
N SER A 98 -0.44 -12.36 7.78
CA SER A 98 0.60 -12.63 8.78
C SER A 98 0.43 -11.77 10.03
N SER A 99 0.92 -12.25 11.17
CA SER A 99 0.99 -11.47 12.41
C SER A 99 1.83 -10.21 12.25
N ALA A 100 2.87 -10.24 11.42
CA ALA A 100 3.68 -9.06 11.12
C ALA A 100 2.88 -7.96 10.43
N LEU A 101 2.09 -8.30 9.38
CA LEU A 101 1.22 -7.33 8.75
C LEU A 101 0.15 -6.81 9.72
N LYS A 102 -0.48 -7.70 10.49
CA LYS A 102 -1.49 -7.28 11.47
C LYS A 102 -0.90 -6.34 12.51
N ASN A 103 0.33 -6.61 12.98
CA ASN A 103 1.05 -5.73 13.88
C ASN A 103 1.25 -4.32 13.30
N PHE A 104 1.66 -4.22 12.02
CA PHE A 104 1.75 -2.92 11.34
C PHE A 104 0.41 -2.20 11.34
N LEU A 105 -0.67 -2.88 10.98
CA LEU A 105 -2.00 -2.28 10.88
C LEU A 105 -2.53 -1.80 12.25
N ASP A 106 -2.17 -2.48 13.34
CA ASP A 106 -2.62 -2.11 14.70
C ASP A 106 -1.96 -0.84 15.22
N HIS A 107 -0.80 -0.43 14.69
CA HIS A 107 -0.10 0.80 15.09
C HIS A 107 -0.68 2.07 14.44
N PHE A 108 -1.50 1.95 13.39
CA PHE A 108 -1.98 3.10 12.64
C PHE A 108 -3.49 3.02 12.38
N TRP A 109 -4.14 4.14 12.49
CA TRP A 109 -5.58 4.26 12.22
C TRP A 109 -5.87 5.52 11.41
N LYS A 110 -5.82 6.68 12.09
CA LYS A 110 -6.13 7.97 11.49
C LYS A 110 -5.17 8.36 10.36
N GLU A 111 -3.96 7.85 10.41
CA GLU A 111 -2.93 8.06 9.38
C GLU A 111 -3.32 7.43 8.04
N PHE A 112 -4.21 6.43 8.03
CA PHE A 112 -4.71 5.76 6.83
C PHE A 112 -5.87 6.48 6.15
N ALA A 113 -6.60 7.33 6.87
CA ALA A 113 -7.82 7.95 6.37
C ALA A 113 -7.61 8.70 5.05
N GLY A 114 -8.44 8.37 4.06
CA GLY A 114 -8.44 8.95 2.71
C GLY A 114 -7.33 8.48 1.78
N LYS A 115 -6.39 7.62 2.22
CA LYS A 115 -5.30 7.09 1.39
C LYS A 115 -5.74 5.86 0.58
N LEU A 116 -5.07 5.63 -0.56
CA LEU A 116 -5.31 4.45 -1.39
C LEU A 116 -4.44 3.26 -0.94
N PHE A 117 -5.05 2.08 -0.85
CA PHE A 117 -4.37 0.84 -0.52
C PHE A 117 -4.45 -0.18 -1.65
N GLY A 118 -3.29 -0.84 -1.91
CA GLY A 118 -3.18 -2.07 -2.68
C GLY A 118 -2.82 -3.25 -1.77
N ALA A 119 -3.15 -4.48 -2.20
CA ALA A 119 -2.81 -5.71 -1.47
C ALA A 119 -2.14 -6.73 -2.37
N ILE A 120 -1.04 -7.33 -1.88
CA ILE A 120 -0.32 -8.44 -2.51
C ILE A 120 -0.29 -9.61 -1.52
N VAL A 121 -0.80 -10.77 -1.95
CA VAL A 121 -0.94 -11.95 -1.09
C VAL A 121 -0.25 -13.15 -1.70
N GLY A 122 0.75 -13.69 -1.00
CA GLY A 122 1.38 -14.97 -1.34
C GLY A 122 0.53 -16.12 -0.79
N SER A 123 -0.12 -16.91 -1.64
CA SER A 123 -1.02 -17.99 -1.25
C SER A 123 -0.95 -19.16 -2.21
N TYR A 124 -1.09 -20.38 -1.71
CA TYR A 124 -1.25 -21.58 -2.55
C TYR A 124 -2.59 -21.61 -3.28
N GLU A 125 -3.59 -20.93 -2.74
CA GLU A 125 -4.89 -20.71 -3.36
C GLU A 125 -4.94 -19.26 -3.89
N LYS A 126 -6.07 -18.61 -3.83
CA LYS A 126 -6.19 -17.24 -4.33
C LYS A 126 -6.05 -16.18 -3.22
N GLY A 127 -5.94 -16.60 -1.96
CA GLY A 127 -5.83 -15.70 -0.81
C GLY A 127 -7.03 -14.74 -0.65
N LEU A 128 -8.22 -15.14 -1.12
CA LEU A 128 -9.40 -14.26 -1.15
C LEU A 128 -9.80 -13.79 0.25
N THR A 129 -9.74 -14.70 1.24
CA THR A 129 -10.05 -14.35 2.64
C THR A 129 -9.11 -13.30 3.19
N VAL A 130 -7.82 -13.35 2.81
CA VAL A 130 -6.83 -12.36 3.23
C VAL A 130 -7.11 -11.00 2.59
N HIS A 131 -7.43 -10.97 1.29
CA HIS A 131 -7.85 -9.74 0.61
C HIS A 131 -9.08 -9.11 1.26
N ASP A 132 -10.07 -9.91 1.63
CA ASP A 132 -11.30 -9.42 2.28
C ASP A 132 -11.02 -8.90 3.70
N GLN A 133 -10.12 -9.54 4.45
CA GLN A 133 -9.68 -9.02 5.75
C GLN A 133 -8.98 -7.66 5.62
N ILE A 134 -8.06 -7.52 4.65
CA ILE A 134 -7.37 -6.25 4.39
C ILE A 134 -8.40 -5.16 4.02
N ARG A 135 -9.33 -5.44 3.12
CA ARG A 135 -10.41 -4.49 2.75
C ARG A 135 -11.25 -4.08 3.95
N THR A 136 -11.56 -5.03 4.83
CA THR A 136 -12.31 -4.76 6.06
C THR A 136 -11.56 -3.78 6.96
N VAL A 137 -10.24 -3.99 7.16
CA VAL A 137 -9.41 -3.06 7.94
C VAL A 137 -9.38 -1.68 7.27
N MET A 138 -9.17 -1.60 5.97
CA MET A 138 -9.13 -0.32 5.25
C MET A 138 -10.45 0.45 5.40
N ARG A 139 -11.58 -0.22 5.25
CA ARG A 139 -12.90 0.39 5.48
C ARG A 139 -13.06 0.92 6.91
N GLN A 140 -12.58 0.18 7.91
CA GLN A 140 -12.63 0.62 9.31
C GLN A 140 -11.75 1.85 9.57
N CYS A 141 -10.68 2.01 8.80
CA CYS A 141 -9.76 3.14 8.89
C CYS A 141 -10.11 4.29 7.92
N TYR A 142 -11.29 4.27 7.28
CA TYR A 142 -11.71 5.28 6.32
C TYR A 142 -10.75 5.44 5.13
N ALA A 143 -10.09 4.36 4.75
CA ALA A 143 -9.16 4.31 3.61
C ALA A 143 -9.82 3.73 2.36
N TRP A 144 -9.32 4.09 1.20
CA TRP A 144 -9.70 3.52 -0.09
C TRP A 144 -8.91 2.25 -0.37
N SER A 145 -9.50 1.32 -1.09
CA SER A 145 -8.80 0.13 -1.58
C SER A 145 -8.96 0.03 -3.09
N LEU A 146 -7.91 -0.41 -3.78
CA LEU A 146 -8.08 -0.86 -5.17
C LEU A 146 -9.20 -1.92 -5.24
N PRO A 147 -9.99 -1.95 -6.31
CA PRO A 147 -11.13 -2.89 -6.44
C PRO A 147 -10.67 -4.35 -6.55
N TYR A 148 -9.39 -4.59 -6.68
CA TYR A 148 -8.74 -5.90 -6.76
C TYR A 148 -7.48 -5.94 -5.91
N GLY A 149 -6.95 -7.15 -5.69
CA GLY A 149 -5.61 -7.39 -5.16
C GLY A 149 -4.83 -8.33 -6.07
N VAL A 150 -3.54 -8.44 -5.86
CA VAL A 150 -2.67 -9.36 -6.58
C VAL A 150 -2.30 -10.54 -5.69
N SER A 151 -2.66 -11.75 -6.13
CA SER A 151 -2.19 -13.00 -5.50
C SER A 151 -1.09 -13.62 -6.32
N PHE A 152 -0.15 -14.28 -5.66
CA PHE A 152 0.92 -15.03 -6.32
C PHE A 152 1.16 -16.37 -5.62
N GLN A 153 1.71 -17.33 -6.37
CA GLN A 153 2.16 -18.63 -5.88
C GLN A 153 3.67 -18.75 -6.09
N GLU A 154 4.41 -19.02 -5.02
CA GLU A 154 5.87 -19.09 -5.07
C GLU A 154 6.38 -19.99 -6.20
N LYS A 155 5.94 -21.26 -6.24
CA LYS A 155 6.43 -22.25 -7.20
C LYS A 155 6.03 -21.98 -8.66
N ALA A 156 4.93 -21.25 -8.89
CA ALA A 156 4.42 -20.97 -10.21
C ALA A 156 4.89 -19.62 -10.78
N ASP A 157 5.11 -18.67 -9.88
CA ASP A 157 5.31 -17.29 -10.29
C ASP A 157 6.73 -16.77 -10.06
N LEU A 158 7.54 -17.48 -9.22
CA LEU A 158 8.91 -17.06 -8.89
C LEU A 158 9.94 -18.16 -9.19
N GLU A 159 11.14 -17.73 -9.57
CA GLU A 159 12.34 -18.56 -9.71
C GLU A 159 13.52 -17.79 -9.10
N GLU A 160 14.26 -18.43 -8.20
CA GLU A 160 15.40 -17.83 -7.49
C GLU A 160 15.08 -16.45 -6.88
N GLY A 161 13.88 -16.31 -6.29
CA GLY A 161 13.43 -15.05 -5.69
C GLY A 161 13.09 -13.92 -6.70
N LYS A 162 12.95 -14.26 -8.00
CA LYS A 162 12.55 -13.29 -9.04
C LYS A 162 11.18 -13.64 -9.59
N VAL A 163 10.41 -12.63 -9.92
CA VAL A 163 9.12 -12.79 -10.60
C VAL A 163 9.40 -13.19 -12.07
N VAL A 164 8.96 -14.40 -12.44
CA VAL A 164 9.16 -14.95 -13.79
C VAL A 164 7.87 -15.07 -14.60
N SER A 165 6.75 -15.35 -13.95
CA SER A 165 5.44 -15.51 -14.58
C SER A 165 4.96 -14.23 -15.25
N ASP A 166 4.65 -14.32 -16.56
CA ASP A 166 4.13 -13.18 -17.33
C ASP A 166 2.75 -12.73 -16.82
N GLY A 167 1.95 -13.67 -16.33
CA GLY A 167 0.66 -13.38 -15.73
C GLY A 167 0.78 -12.55 -14.43
N LEU A 168 1.79 -12.84 -13.58
CA LEU A 168 2.03 -12.03 -12.39
C LEU A 168 2.63 -10.67 -12.78
N LYS A 169 3.58 -10.61 -13.71
CA LYS A 169 4.15 -9.34 -14.21
C LYS A 169 3.07 -8.41 -14.73
N ALA A 170 2.15 -8.90 -15.55
CA ALA A 170 1.06 -8.09 -16.10
C ALA A 170 0.12 -7.56 -15.00
N ARG A 171 -0.19 -8.37 -13.97
CA ARG A 171 -1.03 -7.90 -12.84
C ARG A 171 -0.31 -6.86 -11.98
N LEU A 172 0.99 -7.00 -11.77
CA LEU A 172 1.80 -6.02 -11.03
C LEU A 172 1.94 -4.71 -11.81
N GLU A 173 2.11 -4.78 -13.13
CA GLU A 173 2.13 -3.60 -14.01
C GLU A 173 0.79 -2.84 -13.95
N SER A 174 -0.33 -3.57 -14.05
CA SER A 174 -1.66 -2.97 -13.89
C SER A 174 -1.81 -2.30 -12.53
N MET A 175 -1.32 -2.95 -11.45
CA MET A 175 -1.37 -2.39 -10.10
C MET A 175 -0.50 -1.14 -9.97
N ALA A 176 0.71 -1.12 -10.55
CA ALA A 176 1.59 0.04 -10.52
C ALA A 176 0.95 1.24 -11.22
N ARG A 177 0.40 1.01 -12.42
CA ARG A 177 -0.34 2.04 -13.17
C ARG A 177 -1.53 2.57 -12.38
N ASP A 178 -2.36 1.68 -11.83
CA ASP A 178 -3.59 2.07 -11.13
C ASP A 178 -3.30 2.79 -9.81
N LEU A 179 -2.26 2.38 -9.08
CA LEU A 179 -1.80 3.10 -7.90
C LEU A 179 -1.35 4.52 -8.26
N GLN A 180 -0.57 4.68 -9.33
CA GLN A 180 -0.13 6.00 -9.78
C GLN A 180 -1.30 6.88 -10.19
N VAL A 181 -2.22 6.40 -11.02
CA VAL A 181 -3.33 7.20 -11.55
C VAL A 181 -4.37 7.51 -10.47
N TYR A 182 -4.93 6.48 -9.84
CA TYR A 182 -5.98 6.67 -8.84
C TYR A 182 -5.43 7.19 -7.52
N GLY A 183 -4.20 6.82 -7.17
CA GLY A 183 -3.52 7.37 -6.00
C GLY A 183 -3.29 8.87 -6.10
N SER A 184 -2.88 9.37 -7.26
CA SER A 184 -2.70 10.81 -7.48
C SER A 184 -4.02 11.58 -7.39
N LEU A 185 -5.10 11.04 -7.98
CA LEU A 185 -6.44 11.64 -7.89
C LEU A 185 -6.94 11.70 -6.45
N LEU A 186 -6.83 10.58 -5.72
CA LEU A 186 -7.28 10.51 -4.32
C LEU A 186 -6.41 11.34 -3.39
N ALA A 187 -5.10 11.44 -3.63
CA ALA A 187 -4.21 12.28 -2.85
C ALA A 187 -4.53 13.77 -3.02
N ALA A 188 -4.80 14.22 -4.26
CA ALA A 188 -5.23 15.59 -4.53
C ALA A 188 -6.54 15.89 -3.80
N GLN A 189 -7.56 15.05 -3.96
CA GLN A 189 -8.85 15.24 -3.30
C GLN A 189 -8.73 15.18 -1.77
N ARG A 190 -7.91 14.27 -1.23
CA ARG A 190 -7.65 14.20 0.21
C ARG A 190 -7.05 15.50 0.75
N ASN A 191 -6.12 16.10 0.03
CA ASN A 191 -5.51 17.37 0.43
C ASN A 191 -6.54 18.50 0.42
N ASP A 192 -7.39 18.56 -0.60
CA ASP A 192 -8.46 19.53 -0.70
C ASP A 192 -9.48 19.37 0.43
N ASP A 193 -9.90 18.14 0.72
CA ASP A 193 -10.84 17.83 1.81
C ASP A 193 -10.27 18.20 3.19
N LEU A 194 -8.97 17.99 3.42
CA LEU A 194 -8.32 18.32 4.69
C LEU A 194 -8.11 19.83 4.85
N ALA A 195 -7.82 20.56 3.76
CA ALA A 195 -7.64 22.02 3.78
C ALA A 195 -8.97 22.77 3.76
N GLY A 196 -10.03 22.16 3.24
CA GLY A 196 -11.34 22.76 3.04
C GLY A 196 -12.21 22.76 4.30
N GLN A 197 -13.46 23.25 4.15
CA GLN A 197 -14.47 23.28 5.21
C GLN A 197 -15.71 22.44 4.87
N GLU A 198 -15.77 21.86 3.66
CA GLU A 198 -16.90 21.08 3.21
C GLU A 198 -17.13 19.83 4.09
N PRO A 199 -18.37 19.46 4.37
CA PRO A 199 -18.68 18.28 5.15
C PRO A 199 -18.25 17.01 4.39
N GLY A 200 -17.55 16.11 5.08
CA GLY A 200 -17.09 14.85 4.50
C GLY A 200 -16.47 13.97 5.58
N PHE A 201 -16.18 12.72 5.25
CA PHE A 201 -15.61 11.78 6.23
C PHE A 201 -14.22 12.20 6.71
N LEU A 202 -13.47 12.99 5.93
CA LEU A 202 -12.17 13.52 6.34
C LEU A 202 -12.26 14.76 7.25
N ALA A 203 -13.44 15.33 7.44
CA ALA A 203 -13.61 16.51 8.30
C ALA A 203 -13.14 16.28 9.75
N HIS A 204 -13.25 15.04 10.26
CA HIS A 204 -12.77 14.66 11.59
C HIS A 204 -11.24 14.58 11.73
N TYR A 205 -10.52 14.63 10.61
CA TYR A 205 -9.05 14.52 10.56
C TYR A 205 -8.35 15.84 10.24
N ARG A 206 -9.12 16.93 10.14
CA ARG A 206 -8.58 18.29 10.01
C ARG A 206 -7.88 18.70 11.30
N SER A 207 -6.72 19.34 11.20
CA SER A 207 -5.92 19.87 12.31
C SER A 207 -6.39 21.25 12.73
#